data_aec05fe2bf7b1bf3634285d6a7f8099e
#
_entry.id   aec05fe2bf7b1bf3634285d6a7f8099e
#
_cell.length_a   1.000
_cell.length_b   1.000
_cell.length_c   1.000
_cell.angle_alpha   90.00
_cell.angle_beta   90.00
_cell.angle_gamma   90.00
#
_symmetry.space_group_name_H-M   'P 1'
#
loop_
_entity.id
_entity.type
_entity.pdbx_description
1 polymer ?
#
loop_
_entity_poly.entity_id
_entity_poly.type
_entity_poly.pdbx_seq_one_letter_code
_entity_poly.pdbx_strand_id
1 'polypeptide(L)' 'MDGQAIPVALTIAGSDSGGGAGIQADLKTFHQFGVFGTSVVTAVTAQNTVGVQKIHTVPMDDVRAQLDAVSTDLRSAAF' A
#
# COMPACT_ATOMS: atom_id res chain seq x y z
N MET A 1 -7.87 18.93 13.12
CA MET A 1 -8.59 17.68 13.21
C MET A 1 -9.52 17.59 14.42
N ASP A 2 -9.89 18.64 15.01
CA ASP A 2 -10.95 18.70 16.05
C ASP A 2 -10.88 17.59 17.09
N GLY A 3 -9.71 17.15 17.45
CA GLY A 3 -9.54 16.05 18.38
C GLY A 3 -9.88 14.67 17.81
N GLN A 4 -10.23 14.59 16.52
CA GLN A 4 -10.50 13.33 15.86
C GLN A 4 -9.28 12.88 15.08
N ALA A 5 -8.89 11.65 15.27
CA ALA A 5 -7.82 11.08 14.48
C ALA A 5 -8.30 10.80 13.05
N ILE A 6 -7.44 11.03 12.06
CA ILE A 6 -7.68 10.55 10.71
C ILE A 6 -7.57 9.03 10.74
N PRO A 7 -8.56 8.29 10.19
CA PRO A 7 -8.44 6.85 10.12
C PRO A 7 -7.26 6.46 9.25
N VAL A 8 -6.58 5.39 9.64
CA VAL A 8 -5.43 4.84 8.92
C VAL A 8 -5.83 3.49 8.36
N ALA A 9 -5.54 3.27 7.10
CA ALA A 9 -5.75 1.99 6.43
C ALA A 9 -4.43 1.46 5.87
N LEU A 10 -4.33 0.15 5.77
CA LEU A 10 -3.16 -0.54 5.24
C LEU A 10 -3.55 -1.36 4.03
N THR A 11 -2.82 -1.24 2.94
CA THR A 11 -2.88 -2.16 1.81
C THR A 11 -1.64 -3.05 1.80
N ILE A 12 -1.85 -4.34 1.57
CA ILE A 12 -0.78 -5.32 1.40
C ILE A 12 -0.92 -5.88 0.00
N ALA A 13 -0.10 -5.44 -0.92
CA ALA A 13 -0.25 -5.79 -2.32
C ALA A 13 1.04 -5.53 -3.10
N GLY A 14 1.03 -5.92 -4.36
CA GLY A 14 2.08 -5.55 -5.30
C GLY A 14 1.91 -4.12 -5.77
N SER A 15 2.99 -3.56 -6.29
CA SER A 15 2.95 -2.24 -6.93
C SER A 15 2.53 -2.38 -8.40
N ASP A 16 1.96 -1.30 -8.94
CA ASP A 16 1.71 -1.15 -10.37
C ASP A 16 2.44 0.09 -10.85
N SER A 17 3.46 -0.09 -11.66
CA SER A 17 4.21 1.05 -12.18
C SER A 17 3.35 2.00 -13.02
N GLY A 18 2.26 1.50 -13.62
CA GLY A 18 1.30 2.30 -14.35
C GLY A 18 0.32 3.06 -13.47
N GLY A 19 0.23 2.72 -12.19
CA GLY A 19 -0.57 3.44 -11.19
C GLY A 19 -2.06 3.13 -11.18
N GLY A 20 -2.56 2.24 -12.05
CA GLY A 20 -3.99 1.95 -12.17
C GLY A 20 -4.47 0.79 -11.32
N ALA A 21 -3.56 0.05 -10.70
CA ALA A 21 -3.87 -1.12 -9.88
C ALA A 21 -2.91 -1.19 -8.69
N GLY A 22 -2.95 -2.28 -7.93
CA GLY A 22 -2.04 -2.52 -6.83
C GLY A 22 -2.10 -1.47 -5.74
N ILE A 23 -0.98 -1.25 -5.07
CA ILE A 23 -0.93 -0.30 -3.95
C ILE A 23 -1.26 1.12 -4.38
N GLN A 24 -0.91 1.53 -5.57
CA GLN A 24 -1.19 2.88 -6.06
C GLN A 24 -2.69 3.14 -6.14
N ALA A 25 -3.45 2.19 -6.67
CA ALA A 25 -4.91 2.29 -6.74
C ALA A 25 -5.53 2.37 -5.35
N ASP A 26 -5.05 1.52 -4.42
CA ASP A 26 -5.56 1.49 -3.06
C ASP A 26 -5.28 2.79 -2.32
N LEU A 27 -4.05 3.33 -2.43
CA LEU A 27 -3.68 4.59 -1.79
C LEU A 27 -4.49 5.76 -2.33
N LYS A 28 -4.74 5.80 -3.64
CA LYS A 28 -5.59 6.83 -4.26
C LYS A 28 -7.00 6.76 -3.72
N THR A 29 -7.54 5.54 -3.56
CA THR A 29 -8.88 5.33 -3.01
C THR A 29 -8.95 5.78 -1.55
N PHE A 30 -7.97 5.41 -0.73
CA PHE A 30 -7.91 5.84 0.66
C PHE A 30 -7.90 7.37 0.76
N HIS A 31 -7.06 8.00 -0.04
CA HIS A 31 -6.95 9.45 -0.04
C HIS A 31 -8.28 10.12 -0.39
N GLN A 32 -9.00 9.57 -1.39
CA GLN A 32 -10.28 10.09 -1.82
C GLN A 32 -11.32 10.07 -0.71
N PHE A 33 -11.24 9.10 0.19
CA PHE A 33 -12.17 8.98 1.32
C PHE A 33 -11.65 9.62 2.62
N GLY A 34 -10.59 10.40 2.54
CA GLY A 34 -10.04 11.06 3.71
C GLY A 34 -9.33 10.12 4.68
N VAL A 35 -8.85 8.99 4.19
CA VAL A 35 -8.15 7.97 4.97
C VAL A 35 -6.66 8.09 4.70
N PHE A 36 -5.86 8.07 5.78
CA PHE A 36 -4.40 8.04 5.65
C PHE A 36 -3.97 6.64 5.22
N GLY A 37 -3.46 6.52 4.02
CA GLY A 37 -3.07 5.24 3.45
C GLY A 37 -1.64 4.86 3.81
N THR A 38 -1.45 3.60 4.23
CA THR A 38 -0.16 2.98 4.43
C THR A 38 -0.06 1.75 3.56
N SER A 39 1.14 1.26 3.32
CA SER A 39 1.33 0.15 2.40
C SER A 39 2.44 -0.80 2.83
N VAL A 40 2.24 -2.06 2.49
CA VAL A 40 3.26 -3.11 2.50
C VAL A 40 3.35 -3.65 1.08
N VAL A 41 4.51 -3.51 0.46
CA VAL A 41 4.71 -3.92 -0.93
C VAL A 41 5.21 -5.36 -0.96
N THR A 42 4.48 -6.23 -1.64
CA THR A 42 4.81 -7.66 -1.75
C THR A 42 5.54 -8.00 -3.05
N ALA A 43 5.40 -7.15 -4.06
CA ALA A 43 6.08 -7.32 -5.34
C ALA A 43 6.17 -5.96 -6.03
N VAL A 44 7.23 -5.78 -6.79
CA VAL A 44 7.41 -4.62 -7.67
C VAL A 44 7.14 -5.11 -9.09
N THR A 45 6.27 -4.41 -9.83
CA THR A 45 5.96 -4.79 -11.19
C THR A 45 6.36 -3.69 -12.17
N ALA A 46 6.80 -4.13 -13.35
CA ALA A 46 6.90 -3.27 -14.52
C ALA A 46 5.61 -3.49 -15.32
N GLN A 47 4.67 -2.59 -15.17
CA GLN A 47 3.29 -2.78 -15.63
C GLN A 47 2.74 -1.48 -16.17
N ASN A 48 1.82 -1.59 -17.12
CA ASN A 48 1.04 -0.47 -17.63
C ASN A 48 -0.38 -0.95 -17.96
N THR A 49 -1.16 -0.14 -18.68
CA THR A 49 -2.55 -0.49 -18.99
C THR A 49 -2.67 -1.66 -19.98
N VAL A 50 -1.59 -2.02 -20.65
CA VAL A 50 -1.58 -3.12 -21.64
C VAL A 50 -1.25 -4.45 -20.99
N GLY A 51 -0.42 -4.46 -19.96
CA GLY A 51 -0.07 -5.71 -19.28
C GLY A 51 1.13 -5.59 -18.37
N VAL A 52 1.50 -6.72 -17.78
CA VAL A 52 2.63 -6.86 -16.88
C VAL A 52 3.82 -7.39 -17.67
N GLN A 53 4.94 -6.65 -17.64
CA GLN A 53 6.16 -7.04 -18.35
C GLN A 53 7.13 -7.80 -17.46
N LYS A 54 7.20 -7.43 -16.18
CA LYS A 54 8.13 -8.06 -15.25
C LYS A 54 7.63 -7.92 -13.82
N ILE A 55 7.90 -8.93 -13.01
CA ILE A 55 7.55 -8.95 -11.59
C ILE A 55 8.80 -9.28 -10.78
N HIS A 56 9.05 -8.51 -9.75
CA HIS A 56 10.09 -8.79 -8.76
C HIS A 56 9.41 -8.99 -7.41
N THR A 57 9.41 -10.23 -6.91
CA THR A 57 8.80 -10.56 -5.62
C THR A 57 9.69 -10.06 -4.49
N VAL A 58 9.08 -9.37 -3.53
CA VAL A 58 9.78 -8.92 -2.34
C VAL A 58 9.96 -10.10 -1.39
N PRO A 59 11.17 -10.36 -0.88
CA PRO A 59 11.40 -11.43 0.08
C PRO A 59 10.52 -11.28 1.32
N MET A 60 10.13 -12.40 1.91
CA MET A 60 9.22 -12.42 3.06
C MET A 60 9.75 -11.61 4.25
N ASP A 61 11.06 -11.64 4.48
CA ASP A 61 11.66 -10.86 5.58
C ASP A 61 11.46 -9.36 5.37
N ASP A 62 11.53 -8.90 4.12
CA ASP A 62 11.31 -7.49 3.81
C ASP A 62 9.83 -7.12 3.91
N VAL A 63 8.93 -8.04 3.57
CA VAL A 63 7.50 -7.84 3.77
C VAL A 63 7.20 -7.67 5.26
N ARG A 64 7.76 -8.53 6.10
CA ARG A 64 7.60 -8.42 7.55
C ARG A 64 8.16 -7.12 8.11
N ALA A 65 9.33 -6.71 7.62
CA ALA A 65 9.95 -5.46 8.07
C ALA A 65 9.06 -4.25 7.76
N GLN A 66 8.44 -4.22 6.58
CA GLN A 66 7.50 -3.16 6.22
C GLN A 66 6.28 -3.17 7.15
N LEU A 67 5.71 -4.35 7.38
CA LEU A 67 4.55 -4.49 8.25
C LEU A 67 4.86 -4.04 9.67
N ASP A 68 6.01 -4.44 10.22
CA ASP A 68 6.44 -4.03 11.54
C ASP A 68 6.62 -2.52 11.63
N ALA A 69 7.24 -1.91 10.62
CA ALA A 69 7.47 -0.47 10.58
C ALA A 69 6.15 0.30 10.62
N VAL A 70 5.15 -0.14 9.85
CA VAL A 70 3.84 0.51 9.82
C VAL A 70 3.09 0.30 11.12
N SER A 71 3.05 -0.94 11.62
CA SER A 71 2.22 -1.28 12.78
C SER A 71 2.77 -0.76 14.10
N THR A 72 4.08 -0.48 14.19
CA THR A 72 4.66 0.09 15.42
C THR A 72 4.48 1.60 15.52
N ASP A 73 4.21 2.26 14.40
CA ASP A 73 4.09 3.72 14.35
C ASP A 73 2.65 4.17 14.06
N LEU A 74 2.04 3.58 13.05
CA LEU A 74 0.73 3.98 12.57
C LEU A 74 -0.30 2.87 12.80
N ARG A 75 -1.30 3.15 13.64
CA ARG A 75 -2.36 2.18 13.88
C ARG A 75 -3.35 2.18 12.75
N SER A 76 -3.48 1.03 12.11
CA SER A 76 -4.43 0.86 11.03
C SER A 76 -5.83 0.59 11.56
N ALA A 77 -6.82 1.29 11.01
CA ALA A 77 -8.25 1.02 11.28
C ALA A 77 -8.76 -0.10 10.39
N ALA A 78 -8.11 -0.34 9.23
CA ALA A 78 -8.51 -1.35 8.27
C ALA A 78 -7.29 -1.81 7.46
N PHE A 79 -7.43 -3.01 6.90
CA PHE A 79 -6.45 -3.58 5.98
C PHE A 79 -7.06 -3.73 4.59
#